data_77bd642586b517098fab4b4850ea1bc9
#
_entry.id   77bd642586b517098fab4b4850ea1bc9
#
_cell.length_a   1.000
_cell.length_b   1.000
_cell.length_c   1.000
_cell.angle_alpha   90.00
_cell.angle_beta   90.00
_cell.angle_gamma   90.00
#
_symmetry.space_group_name_H-M   'P 1'
#
loop_
_entity.id
_entity.type
_entity.pdbx_description
1 polymer ?
#
loop_
_entity_poly.entity_id
_entity_poly.type
_entity_poly.pdbx_seq_one_letter_code
_entity_poly.pdbx_strand_id
1 'polypeptide(L)'
;MIPWCRDHGVGTLTYGALCRGLLAGEIDESTEFRGDDLRKEDPKFQQPRLNQYIRAVRLLGRFVRERYGKGVLPLAVRWVLEQPGVTVALWGARHPSELEPLKDVFGWSLDAGAQLYIREAVSESVPEPVGPEFMAPPEAAASPHAPT
;
A
#
# COMPACT_ATOMS: atom_id res chain seq x y z
N MET A 1 -12.40 -11.67 6.72
CA MET A 1 -11.99 -11.09 8.04
C MET A 1 -12.53 -9.68 8.24
N ILE A 2 -12.13 -8.67 7.47
CA ILE A 2 -12.56 -7.26 7.67
C ILE A 2 -14.08 -7.06 7.72
N PRO A 3 -14.90 -7.62 6.81
CA PRO A 3 -16.36 -7.49 6.93
C PRO A 3 -16.91 -8.08 8.22
N TRP A 4 -16.40 -9.23 8.65
CA TRP A 4 -16.81 -9.84 9.92
C TRP A 4 -16.47 -8.94 11.13
N CYS A 5 -15.26 -8.38 11.17
CA CYS A 5 -14.86 -7.44 12.22
C CYS A 5 -15.80 -6.23 12.31
N ARG A 6 -16.14 -5.66 11.15
CA ARG A 6 -17.09 -4.55 11.06
C ARG A 6 -18.45 -4.94 11.66
N ASP A 7 -18.98 -6.09 11.25
CA ASP A 7 -20.32 -6.54 11.63
C ASP A 7 -20.39 -6.91 13.13
N HIS A 8 -19.24 -7.18 13.77
CA HIS A 8 -19.13 -7.52 15.19
C HIS A 8 -18.50 -6.40 16.06
N GLY A 9 -18.31 -5.19 15.52
CA GLY A 9 -17.76 -4.06 16.25
C GLY A 9 -16.28 -4.25 16.67
N VAL A 10 -15.53 -5.10 15.97
CA VAL A 10 -14.11 -5.34 16.22
C VAL A 10 -13.25 -4.38 15.41
N GLY A 11 -12.39 -3.62 16.10
CA GLY A 11 -11.42 -2.73 15.44
C GLY A 11 -10.36 -3.51 14.66
N THR A 12 -9.97 -2.98 13.50
CA THR A 12 -8.95 -3.57 12.63
C THR A 12 -7.76 -2.66 12.46
N LEU A 13 -6.55 -3.23 12.53
CA LEU A 13 -5.30 -2.55 12.20
C LEU A 13 -4.74 -3.17 10.93
N THR A 14 -4.71 -2.40 9.86
CA THR A 14 -4.18 -2.87 8.56
C THR A 14 -2.75 -2.42 8.37
N TYR A 15 -1.86 -3.32 7.96
CA TYR A 15 -0.47 -3.01 7.64
C TYR A 15 -0.24 -3.03 6.12
N GLY A 16 0.88 -2.46 5.69
CA GLY A 16 1.26 -2.47 4.28
C GLY A 16 0.58 -1.39 3.44
N ALA A 17 -0.01 -0.36 4.04
CA ALA A 17 -0.71 0.74 3.34
C ALA A 17 0.13 1.38 2.23
N LEU A 18 1.46 1.43 2.38
CA LEU A 18 2.40 2.00 1.39
C LEU A 18 3.09 0.95 0.52
N CYS A 19 2.69 -0.32 0.60
CA CYS A 19 3.24 -1.41 -0.22
C CYS A 19 4.80 -1.42 -0.24
N ARG A 20 5.42 -1.51 0.95
CA ARG A 20 6.89 -1.43 1.15
C ARG A 20 7.52 -0.17 0.53
N GLY A 21 6.82 0.97 0.57
CA GLY A 21 7.28 2.25 0.07
C GLY A 21 6.98 2.51 -1.41
N LEU A 22 6.43 1.56 -2.15
CA LEU A 22 6.06 1.76 -3.56
C LEU A 22 5.08 2.94 -3.73
N LEU A 23 4.10 3.05 -2.84
CA LEU A 23 3.09 4.12 -2.84
C LEU A 23 3.55 5.41 -2.15
N ALA A 24 4.81 5.49 -1.71
CA ALA A 24 5.43 6.77 -1.34
C ALA A 24 5.68 7.66 -2.57
N GLY A 25 5.85 7.04 -3.76
CA GLY A 25 6.04 7.77 -5.01
C GLY A 25 7.50 8.14 -5.29
N GLU A 26 8.44 7.59 -4.52
CA GLU A 26 9.89 7.86 -4.61
C GLU A 26 10.65 6.79 -5.41
N ILE A 27 10.01 5.64 -5.67
CA ILE A 27 10.62 4.55 -6.44
C ILE A 27 10.44 4.82 -7.93
N ASP A 28 11.54 4.72 -8.66
CA ASP A 28 11.60 4.84 -10.11
C ASP A 28 12.35 3.66 -10.75
N GLU A 29 12.51 3.71 -12.08
CA GLU A 29 13.14 2.66 -12.87
C GLU A 29 14.64 2.47 -12.56
N SER A 30 15.29 3.47 -11.94
CA SER A 30 16.70 3.45 -11.55
C SER A 30 16.92 2.99 -10.12
N THR A 31 15.84 2.81 -9.35
CA THR A 31 15.93 2.43 -7.94
C THR A 31 16.48 1.01 -7.78
N GLU A 32 17.56 0.88 -7.05
CA GLU A 32 18.20 -0.41 -6.74
C GLU A 32 17.97 -0.78 -5.27
N PHE A 33 17.61 -2.03 -5.03
CA PHE A 33 17.49 -2.60 -3.69
C PHE A 33 18.74 -3.44 -3.38
N ARG A 34 19.45 -3.14 -2.28
CA ARG A 34 20.74 -3.75 -1.94
C ARG A 34 20.71 -4.39 -0.55
N GLY A 35 21.73 -5.19 -0.25
CA GLY A 35 21.90 -5.81 1.06
C GLY A 35 20.76 -6.79 1.39
N ASP A 36 20.18 -6.66 2.57
CA ASP A 36 19.09 -7.45 3.13
C ASP A 36 17.68 -6.86 2.85
N ASP A 37 17.57 -5.95 1.90
CA ASP A 37 16.29 -5.35 1.53
C ASP A 37 15.34 -6.39 0.93
N LEU A 38 14.27 -6.70 1.65
CA LEU A 38 13.26 -7.70 1.25
C LEU A 38 12.58 -7.41 -0.09
N ARG A 39 12.66 -6.18 -0.59
CA ARG A 39 12.12 -5.83 -1.91
C ARG A 39 12.88 -6.51 -3.06
N LYS A 40 14.11 -6.96 -2.83
CA LYS A 40 14.88 -7.74 -3.80
C LYS A 40 14.22 -9.06 -4.19
N GLU A 41 13.48 -9.67 -3.27
CA GLU A 41 12.85 -10.98 -3.46
C GLU A 41 11.35 -10.86 -3.74
N ASP A 42 10.77 -9.69 -3.47
CA ASP A 42 9.34 -9.45 -3.70
C ASP A 42 9.06 -9.26 -5.19
N PRO A 43 8.23 -10.13 -5.81
CA PRO A 43 7.94 -10.08 -7.24
C PRO A 43 7.37 -8.74 -7.73
N LYS A 44 6.81 -7.92 -6.86
CA LYS A 44 6.34 -6.56 -7.21
C LYS A 44 7.49 -5.65 -7.64
N PHE A 45 8.68 -5.87 -7.10
CA PHE A 45 9.87 -5.05 -7.36
C PHE A 45 10.79 -5.67 -8.41
N GLN A 46 10.37 -6.75 -9.07
CA GLN A 46 11.09 -7.37 -10.18
C GLN A 46 10.55 -6.87 -11.53
N GLN A 47 11.45 -6.77 -12.53
CA GLN A 47 11.03 -6.45 -13.89
C GLN A 47 10.30 -7.65 -14.55
N PRO A 48 9.31 -7.42 -15.38
CA PRO A 48 8.76 -6.12 -15.83
C PRO A 48 7.71 -5.51 -14.88
N ARG A 49 7.31 -6.21 -13.82
CA ARG A 49 6.23 -5.77 -12.90
C ARG A 49 6.52 -4.45 -12.22
N LEU A 50 7.76 -4.20 -11.81
CA LEU A 50 8.12 -2.94 -11.18
C LEU A 50 7.71 -1.74 -12.05
N ASN A 51 7.98 -1.78 -13.36
CA ASN A 51 7.60 -0.71 -14.27
C ASN A 51 6.07 -0.55 -14.38
N GLN A 52 5.33 -1.65 -14.32
CA GLN A 52 3.85 -1.60 -14.30
C GLN A 52 3.34 -0.89 -13.06
N TYR A 53 3.87 -1.22 -11.88
CA TYR A 53 3.51 -0.57 -10.62
C TYR A 53 3.94 0.90 -10.59
N ILE A 54 5.15 1.25 -11.07
CA ILE A 54 5.61 2.65 -11.17
C ILE A 54 4.65 3.45 -12.06
N ARG A 55 4.22 2.89 -13.18
CA ARG A 55 3.21 3.52 -14.06
C ARG A 55 1.91 3.77 -13.32
N ALA A 56 1.38 2.80 -12.58
CA ALA A 56 0.18 2.96 -11.77
C ALA A 56 0.35 4.10 -10.75
N VAL A 57 1.44 4.10 -9.99
CA VAL A 57 1.75 5.13 -9.00
C VAL A 57 1.80 6.53 -9.61
N ARG A 58 2.41 6.68 -10.81
CA ARG A 58 2.47 7.95 -11.54
C ARG A 58 1.08 8.41 -12.00
N LEU A 59 0.23 7.48 -12.47
CA LEU A 59 -1.15 7.80 -12.86
C LEU A 59 -1.96 8.27 -11.66
N LEU A 60 -1.90 7.55 -10.56
CA LEU A 60 -2.57 7.90 -9.31
C LEU A 60 -2.06 9.22 -8.73
N GLY A 61 -0.75 9.46 -8.80
CA GLY A 61 -0.13 10.71 -8.34
C GLY A 61 -0.60 11.93 -9.13
N ARG A 62 -0.75 11.82 -10.45
CA ARG A 62 -1.33 12.88 -11.28
C ARG A 62 -2.80 13.11 -10.94
N PHE A 63 -3.59 12.05 -10.94
CA PHE A 63 -5.01 12.12 -10.63
C PHE A 63 -5.29 12.82 -9.29
N VAL A 64 -4.63 12.39 -8.21
CA VAL A 64 -4.89 12.94 -6.89
C VAL A 64 -4.43 14.39 -6.77
N ARG A 65 -3.35 14.75 -7.45
CA ARG A 65 -2.84 16.13 -7.48
C ARG A 65 -3.81 17.06 -8.19
N GLU A 66 -4.32 16.65 -9.34
CA GLU A 66 -5.24 17.46 -10.15
C GLU A 66 -6.60 17.62 -9.46
N ARG A 67 -7.12 16.54 -8.84
CA ARG A 67 -8.45 16.54 -8.27
C ARG A 67 -8.54 17.06 -6.83
N TYR A 68 -7.52 16.77 -6.02
CA TYR A 68 -7.55 17.03 -4.57
C TYR A 68 -6.36 17.86 -4.06
N GLY A 69 -5.39 18.20 -4.90
CA GLY A 69 -4.18 18.92 -4.51
C GLY A 69 -3.28 18.13 -3.55
N LYS A 70 -3.36 16.77 -3.57
CA LYS A 70 -2.67 15.87 -2.64
C LYS A 70 -1.62 15.02 -3.35
N GLY A 71 -0.73 14.40 -2.58
CA GLY A 71 0.26 13.44 -3.07
C GLY A 71 -0.28 12.00 -3.12
N VAL A 72 0.46 11.11 -3.79
CA VAL A 72 0.09 9.69 -3.90
C VAL A 72 0.17 8.95 -2.56
N LEU A 73 1.09 9.32 -1.68
CA LEU A 73 1.22 8.72 -0.35
C LEU A 73 -0.02 9.01 0.53
N PRO A 74 -0.46 10.27 0.69
CA PRO A 74 -1.73 10.58 1.35
C PRO A 74 -2.93 9.87 0.71
N LEU A 75 -2.95 9.74 -0.62
CA LEU A 75 -4.00 8.99 -1.33
C LEU A 75 -4.02 7.52 -0.89
N ALA A 76 -2.88 6.85 -0.86
CA ALA A 76 -2.79 5.44 -0.50
C ALA A 76 -3.32 5.18 0.92
N VAL A 77 -2.91 6.00 1.89
CA VAL A 77 -3.39 5.88 3.27
C VAL A 77 -4.87 6.22 3.38
N ARG A 78 -5.33 7.28 2.69
CA ARG A 78 -6.74 7.67 2.67
C ARG A 78 -7.62 6.57 2.08
N TRP A 79 -7.19 5.97 0.96
CA TRP A 79 -7.91 4.86 0.33
C TRP A 79 -8.09 3.67 1.27
N VAL A 80 -7.05 3.29 2.03
CA VAL A 80 -7.12 2.20 3.02
C VAL A 80 -8.11 2.55 4.13
N LEU A 81 -8.04 3.77 4.68
CA LEU A 81 -8.93 4.22 5.76
C LEU A 81 -10.40 4.30 5.34
N GLU A 82 -10.70 4.45 4.05
CA GLU A 82 -12.06 4.48 3.53
C GLU A 82 -12.62 3.10 3.15
N GLN A 83 -11.82 2.04 3.31
CA GLN A 83 -12.37 0.70 3.09
C GLN A 83 -13.30 0.30 4.25
N PRO A 84 -14.50 -0.22 3.96
CA PRO A 84 -15.47 -0.57 4.99
C PRO A 84 -14.90 -1.59 5.99
N GLY A 85 -14.88 -1.22 7.27
CA GLY A 85 -14.37 -2.06 8.36
C GLY A 85 -12.90 -1.86 8.70
N VAL A 86 -12.18 -0.98 8.01
CA VAL A 86 -10.84 -0.56 8.42
C VAL A 86 -10.93 0.52 9.48
N THR A 87 -10.27 0.30 10.62
CA THR A 87 -10.21 1.26 11.73
C THR A 87 -8.90 2.05 11.71
N VAL A 88 -7.79 1.37 11.47
CA VAL A 88 -6.45 1.95 11.50
C VAL A 88 -5.63 1.47 10.30
N ALA A 89 -4.95 2.39 9.64
CA ALA A 89 -3.90 2.09 8.66
C ALA A 89 -2.53 2.30 9.32
N LEU A 90 -1.75 1.24 9.42
CA LEU A 90 -0.39 1.31 9.97
C LEU A 90 0.57 1.86 8.91
N TRP A 91 1.34 2.84 9.31
CA TRP A 91 2.36 3.48 8.49
C TRP A 91 3.71 3.39 9.18
N GLY A 92 4.64 2.64 8.58
CA GLY A 92 6.03 2.58 9.04
C GLY A 92 6.83 3.75 8.48
N ALA A 93 7.62 4.40 9.34
CA ALA A 93 8.56 5.45 8.96
C ALA A 93 9.93 5.17 9.60
N ARG A 94 11.01 5.42 8.87
CA ARG A 94 12.40 5.30 9.36
C ARG A 94 12.96 6.67 9.76
N HIS A 95 12.47 7.73 9.14
CA HIS A 95 12.90 9.10 9.39
C HIS A 95 11.71 10.00 9.71
N PRO A 96 11.87 11.03 10.57
CA PRO A 96 10.78 11.95 10.89
C PRO A 96 10.16 12.64 9.67
N SER A 97 10.96 12.97 8.66
CA SER A 97 10.48 13.59 7.41
C SER A 97 9.47 12.74 6.64
N GLU A 98 9.54 11.42 6.76
CA GLU A 98 8.57 10.52 6.13
C GLU A 98 7.15 10.65 6.73
N LEU A 99 7.01 11.30 7.89
CA LEU A 99 5.73 11.58 8.53
C LEU A 99 5.14 12.94 8.16
N GLU A 100 5.88 13.81 7.47
CA GLU A 100 5.38 15.12 7.06
C GLU A 100 4.08 15.07 6.25
N PRO A 101 3.88 14.08 5.32
CA PRO A 101 2.64 13.96 4.57
C PRO A 101 1.42 13.53 5.39
N LEU A 102 1.58 13.18 6.69
CA LEU A 102 0.47 12.72 7.55
C LEU A 102 -0.66 13.77 7.64
N LYS A 103 -0.31 15.05 7.68
CA LYS A 103 -1.29 16.16 7.69
C LYS A 103 -2.20 16.16 6.47
N ASP A 104 -1.71 15.65 5.34
CA ASP A 104 -2.42 15.62 4.08
C ASP A 104 -3.32 14.39 3.90
N VAL A 105 -3.31 13.47 4.86
CA VAL A 105 -4.23 12.29 4.87
C VAL A 105 -5.64 12.68 5.28
N PHE A 106 -5.79 13.71 6.12
CA PHE A 106 -7.05 14.10 6.75
C PHE A 106 -7.69 15.31 6.07
N GLY A 107 -8.98 15.54 6.36
CA GLY A 107 -9.72 16.71 5.89
C GLY A 107 -10.30 16.59 4.48
N TRP A 108 -10.28 15.43 3.87
CA TRP A 108 -10.88 15.15 2.56
C TRP A 108 -11.29 13.69 2.44
N SER A 109 -12.07 13.34 1.40
CA SER A 109 -12.54 11.97 1.16
C SER A 109 -12.56 11.66 -0.34
N LEU A 110 -12.56 10.37 -0.66
CA LEU A 110 -12.66 9.86 -2.03
C LEU A 110 -14.13 9.64 -2.38
N ASP A 111 -14.63 10.34 -3.38
CA ASP A 111 -15.95 10.05 -3.93
C ASP A 111 -15.97 8.72 -4.72
N ALA A 112 -17.16 8.24 -5.05
CA ALA A 112 -17.34 6.97 -5.77
C ALA A 112 -16.61 6.94 -7.12
N GLY A 113 -16.55 8.07 -7.84
CA GLY A 113 -15.81 8.19 -9.10
C GLY A 113 -14.31 8.05 -8.90
N ALA A 114 -13.76 8.66 -7.84
CA ALA A 114 -12.36 8.50 -7.49
C ALA A 114 -12.01 7.06 -7.10
N GLN A 115 -12.87 6.40 -6.32
CA GLN A 115 -12.73 5.00 -5.95
C GLN A 115 -12.72 4.08 -7.18
N LEU A 116 -13.58 4.34 -8.15
CA LEU A 116 -13.63 3.59 -9.42
C LEU A 116 -12.37 3.82 -10.23
N TYR A 117 -11.99 5.07 -10.46
CA TYR A 117 -10.78 5.44 -11.20
C TYR A 117 -9.52 4.77 -10.64
N ILE A 118 -9.37 4.77 -9.32
CA ILE A 118 -8.21 4.14 -8.66
C ILE A 118 -8.14 2.64 -9.01
N ARG A 119 -9.27 1.93 -8.92
CA ARG A 119 -9.34 0.51 -9.25
C ARG A 119 -9.01 0.23 -10.70
N GLU A 120 -9.58 1.01 -11.61
CA GLU A 120 -9.35 0.89 -13.06
C GLU A 120 -7.89 1.18 -13.41
N ALA A 121 -7.32 2.29 -12.93
CA ALA A 121 -5.94 2.66 -13.19
C ALA A 121 -4.93 1.60 -12.72
N VAL A 122 -5.19 0.97 -11.56
CA VAL A 122 -4.35 -0.13 -11.07
C VAL A 122 -4.54 -1.38 -11.93
N SER A 123 -5.76 -1.78 -12.22
CA SER A 123 -6.08 -2.98 -13.01
C SER A 123 -5.51 -2.91 -14.43
N GLU A 124 -5.62 -1.75 -15.09
CA GLU A 124 -5.07 -1.54 -16.44
C GLU A 124 -3.54 -1.48 -16.47
N SER A 125 -2.94 -0.93 -15.42
CA SER A 125 -1.48 -0.80 -15.35
C SER A 125 -0.80 -2.11 -14.97
N VAL A 126 -1.46 -2.94 -14.13
CA VAL A 126 -0.92 -4.18 -13.55
C VAL A 126 -1.90 -5.32 -13.81
N PRO A 127 -1.86 -5.94 -15.00
CA PRO A 127 -2.81 -7.01 -15.38
C PRO A 127 -2.72 -8.25 -14.47
N GLU A 128 -1.52 -8.55 -13.96
CA GLU A 128 -1.26 -9.70 -13.08
C GLU A 128 -0.68 -9.22 -11.75
N PRO A 129 -1.51 -8.69 -10.83
CA PRO A 129 -1.02 -8.18 -9.55
C PRO A 129 -0.51 -9.32 -8.67
N VAL A 130 0.58 -9.05 -7.95
CA VAL A 130 1.10 -9.97 -6.93
C VAL A 130 0.18 -9.93 -5.72
N GLY A 131 -0.19 -11.10 -5.22
CA GLY A 131 -1.06 -11.26 -4.08
C GLY A 131 -0.45 -10.80 -2.74
N PRO A 132 -1.24 -10.79 -1.67
CA PRO A 132 -0.82 -10.30 -0.35
C PRO A 132 0.16 -11.24 0.38
N GLU A 133 0.37 -12.45 -0.08
CA GLU A 133 1.24 -13.48 0.53
C GLU A 133 2.68 -12.98 0.72
N PHE A 134 3.19 -12.15 -0.20
CA PHE A 134 4.51 -11.54 -0.09
C PHE A 134 4.59 -10.38 0.92
N MET A 135 3.46 -9.98 1.47
CA MET A 135 3.39 -9.00 2.55
C MET A 135 3.22 -9.65 3.92
N ALA A 136 2.88 -10.94 3.95
CA ALA A 136 2.75 -11.68 5.20
C ALA A 136 4.10 -11.80 5.93
N PRO A 137 4.10 -11.82 7.26
CA PRO A 137 5.30 -12.19 8.03
C PRO A 137 5.75 -13.60 7.59
N PRO A 138 7.07 -13.89 7.59
CA PRO A 138 7.54 -15.25 7.35
C PRO A 138 6.89 -16.19 8.38
N GLU A 139 6.49 -17.38 7.91
CA GLU A 139 5.99 -18.40 8.83
C GLU A 139 7.05 -18.68 9.91
N ALA A 140 6.63 -18.66 11.16
CA ALA A 140 7.52 -19.03 12.24
C ALA A 140 8.02 -20.46 11.98
N ALA A 141 9.34 -20.65 11.92
CA ALA A 141 9.92 -21.98 11.81
C ALA A 141 9.28 -22.86 12.90
N ALA A 142 8.76 -24.02 12.50
CA ALA A 142 8.11 -24.94 13.42
C ALA A 142 9.05 -25.16 14.61
N SER A 143 8.60 -24.80 15.82
CA SER A 143 9.41 -24.96 17.03
C SER A 143 9.67 -26.45 17.20
N PRO A 144 10.93 -26.92 17.33
CA PRO A 144 11.24 -28.35 17.49
C PRO A 144 10.78 -28.94 18.83
N HIS A 145 10.05 -28.15 19.64
CA HIS A 145 9.52 -28.56 20.94
C HIS A 145 8.01 -28.37 21.00
N ALA A 146 7.26 -29.16 20.20
CA ALA A 146 5.89 -29.49 20.57
C ALA A 146 5.94 -30.66 21.55
N PRO A 147 5.48 -30.55 22.79
CA PRO A 147 5.37 -31.73 23.68
C PRO A 147 4.33 -32.67 23.14
N THR A 148 4.70 -33.94 23.01
CA THR A 148 3.81 -35.09 22.76
C THR A 148 2.85 -35.29 23.93
#